data_f968076c8cc940ef4a94f346a16d4858
#
_entry.id   f968076c8cc940ef4a94f346a16d4858
#
_cell.length_a   1.000
_cell.length_b   1.000
_cell.length_c   1.000
_cell.angle_alpha   90.00
_cell.angle_beta   90.00
_cell.angle_gamma   90.00
#
_symmetry.space_group_name_H-M   'P 1'
#
loop_
_entity.id
_entity.type
_entity.pdbx_description
1 polymer ?
#
loop_
_entity_poly.entity_id
_entity_poly.type
_entity_poly.pdbx_seq_one_letter_code
_entity_poly.pdbx_strand_id
1 'polypeptide(L)'
;ESSAASDVYKRQVPLYNVYSVIVLTFEAQDEEGKRDKGKIKQALVNIVKNPIIDSIFLGLIVSLLGIHFPTIVNKTINSVAQLATPLALIVIGAGFEGRKAIAKIKPTCWAAAIKLVIQPLIFLPVAAYMGFSGEKIIAILIMLASPTTPSCYIMAKSMKNDGVLTASVIVATTLFAAFTLTFWIFLLRTFGLI
;
A
#
# COMPACT_ATOMS: atom_id res chain seq x y z
N GLU A 1 -2.91 -11.45 -22.12
CA GLU A 1 -1.92 -10.59 -21.39
C GLU A 1 -2.47 -10.02 -20.07
N SER A 2 -3.75 -9.78 -19.94
CA SER A 2 -4.38 -9.31 -18.68
C SER A 2 -4.32 -10.38 -17.55
N SER A 3 -4.19 -11.66 -17.89
CA SER A 3 -4.12 -12.78 -16.94
C SER A 3 -2.83 -12.76 -16.11
N ALA A 4 -1.67 -12.57 -16.72
CA ALA A 4 -0.38 -12.60 -16.04
C ALA A 4 -0.24 -11.42 -15.05
N ALA A 5 -0.66 -10.21 -15.42
CA ALA A 5 -0.65 -9.05 -14.55
C ALA A 5 -1.62 -9.24 -13.36
N SER A 6 -2.79 -9.85 -13.60
CA SER A 6 -3.76 -10.20 -12.56
C SER A 6 -3.20 -11.22 -11.56
N ASP A 7 -2.45 -12.22 -12.05
CA ASP A 7 -1.88 -13.27 -11.19
C ASP A 7 -0.71 -12.76 -10.35
N VAL A 8 0.12 -11.86 -10.90
CA VAL A 8 1.16 -11.16 -10.14
C VAL A 8 0.52 -10.32 -9.03
N TYR A 9 -0.54 -9.58 -9.33
CA TYR A 9 -1.25 -8.74 -8.38
C TYR A 9 -1.88 -9.57 -7.23
N LYS A 10 -2.50 -10.70 -7.56
CA LYS A 10 -3.09 -11.62 -6.56
C LYS A 10 -2.06 -12.16 -5.57
N ARG A 11 -0.83 -12.42 -6.02
CA ARG A 11 0.26 -12.89 -5.14
C ARG A 11 0.90 -11.76 -4.35
N GLN A 12 1.00 -10.58 -4.95
CA GLN A 12 1.65 -9.42 -4.35
C GLN A 12 0.90 -8.89 -3.12
N VAL A 13 -0.43 -8.82 -3.18
CA VAL A 13 -1.25 -8.25 -2.10
C VAL A 13 -1.06 -8.96 -0.76
N PRO A 14 -1.16 -10.31 -0.66
CA PRO A 14 -0.90 -11.02 0.61
C PRO A 14 0.53 -10.80 1.11
N LEU A 15 1.51 -10.86 0.22
CA LEU A 15 2.92 -10.73 0.57
C LEU A 15 3.23 -9.35 1.17
N TYR A 16 2.77 -8.28 0.53
CA TYR A 16 2.96 -6.92 1.02
C TYR A 16 2.27 -6.67 2.37
N ASN A 17 1.08 -7.22 2.57
CA ASN A 17 0.39 -7.10 3.85
C ASN A 17 1.15 -7.80 4.98
N VAL A 18 1.69 -9.00 4.75
CA VAL A 18 2.52 -9.70 5.72
C VAL A 18 3.78 -8.91 6.06
N TYR A 19 4.52 -8.42 5.04
CA TYR A 19 5.69 -7.59 5.26
C TYR A 19 5.36 -6.30 6.02
N SER A 20 4.26 -5.65 5.67
CA SER A 20 3.83 -4.41 6.35
C SER A 20 3.54 -4.65 7.83
N VAL A 21 2.87 -5.76 8.19
CA VAL A 21 2.61 -6.10 9.59
C VAL A 21 3.92 -6.39 10.32
N ILE A 22 4.85 -7.12 9.70
CA ILE A 22 6.16 -7.39 10.30
C ILE A 22 6.88 -6.07 10.59
N VAL A 23 7.02 -5.19 9.60
CA VAL A 23 7.71 -3.90 9.75
C VAL A 23 7.03 -3.04 10.81
N LEU A 24 5.70 -2.90 10.75
CA LEU A 24 4.95 -2.11 11.72
C LEU A 24 5.04 -2.66 13.15
N THR A 25 5.17 -3.98 13.32
CA THR A 25 5.37 -4.58 14.65
C THR A 25 6.76 -4.26 15.19
N PHE A 26 7.78 -4.30 14.33
CA PHE A 26 9.15 -3.93 14.76
C PHE A 26 9.30 -2.44 15.06
N GLU A 27 8.53 -1.59 14.38
CA GLU A 27 8.55 -0.13 14.57
C GLU A 27 7.61 0.33 15.68
N ALA A 28 6.60 -0.47 16.04
CA ALA A 28 5.72 -0.16 17.16
C ALA A 28 6.55 0.01 18.44
N GLN A 29 6.51 1.21 19.00
CA GLN A 29 7.17 1.53 20.28
C GLN A 29 6.27 1.04 21.39
N ASP A 30 6.81 0.19 22.27
CA ASP A 30 6.19 -0.05 23.56
C ASP A 30 6.22 1.24 24.39
N GLU A 31 5.19 1.48 25.18
CA GLU A 31 5.06 2.68 26.06
C GLU A 31 6.28 2.90 26.97
N GLU A 32 7.19 1.93 27.09
CA GLU A 32 8.42 1.96 27.91
C GLU A 32 9.73 2.09 27.10
N GLY A 33 9.69 2.23 25.77
CA GLY A 33 10.90 2.47 24.96
C GLY A 33 11.93 1.33 24.92
N LYS A 34 11.61 0.14 25.42
CA LYS A 34 12.50 -1.03 25.43
C LYS A 34 12.30 -1.93 24.23
N ARG A 35 13.36 -2.18 23.49
CA ARG A 35 13.44 -3.22 22.45
C ARG A 35 13.55 -4.59 23.11
N ASP A 36 12.45 -5.31 23.26
CA ASP A 36 12.49 -6.62 23.91
C ASP A 36 12.59 -7.77 22.88
N LYS A 37 13.28 -8.85 23.29
CA LYS A 37 13.46 -10.08 22.48
C LYS A 37 12.16 -10.85 22.23
N GLY A 38 11.05 -10.46 22.85
CA GLY A 38 9.71 -10.98 22.63
C GLY A 38 9.00 -10.50 21.34
N LYS A 39 9.59 -9.52 20.63
CA LYS A 39 8.95 -8.88 19.45
C LYS A 39 8.59 -9.83 18.31
N ILE A 40 9.38 -10.90 18.09
CA ILE A 40 9.07 -11.88 17.03
C ILE A 40 7.79 -12.65 17.38
N LYS A 41 7.64 -13.08 18.64
CA LYS A 41 6.42 -13.76 19.08
C LYS A 41 5.22 -12.82 19.04
N GLN A 42 5.41 -11.58 19.42
CA GLN A 42 4.39 -10.54 19.36
C GLN A 42 4.02 -10.18 17.91
N ALA A 43 4.99 -10.15 16.98
CA ALA A 43 4.73 -9.99 15.56
C ALA A 43 3.86 -11.11 15.02
N LEU A 44 4.16 -12.36 15.33
CA LEU A 44 3.35 -13.50 14.92
C LEU A 44 1.93 -13.46 15.48
N VAL A 45 1.77 -13.09 16.76
CA VAL A 45 0.45 -12.91 17.37
C VAL A 45 -0.32 -11.75 16.71
N ASN A 46 0.35 -10.65 16.39
CA ASN A 46 -0.27 -9.51 15.73
C ASN A 46 -0.66 -9.84 14.28
N ILE A 47 0.11 -10.68 13.58
CA ILE A 47 -0.23 -11.21 12.24
C ILE A 47 -1.54 -12.02 12.33
N VAL A 48 -1.60 -12.98 13.26
CA VAL A 48 -2.77 -13.87 13.43
C VAL A 48 -4.00 -13.12 13.93
N LYS A 49 -3.85 -12.02 14.66
CA LYS A 49 -4.95 -11.20 15.19
C LYS A 49 -5.31 -10.01 14.29
N ASN A 50 -4.66 -9.86 13.14
CA ASN A 50 -4.92 -8.72 12.27
C ASN A 50 -6.13 -9.02 11.37
N PRO A 51 -7.25 -8.29 11.49
CA PRO A 51 -8.47 -8.55 10.73
C PRO A 51 -8.27 -8.43 9.22
N ILE A 52 -7.27 -7.67 8.76
CA ILE A 52 -6.94 -7.55 7.34
C ILE A 52 -6.33 -8.85 6.84
N ILE A 53 -5.39 -9.43 7.60
CA ILE A 53 -4.74 -10.70 7.25
C ILE A 53 -5.74 -11.84 7.32
N ASP A 54 -6.56 -11.89 8.38
CA ASP A 54 -7.61 -12.90 8.52
C ASP A 54 -8.58 -12.88 7.35
N SER A 55 -8.99 -11.69 6.91
CA SER A 55 -9.87 -11.52 5.73
C SER A 55 -9.22 -11.98 4.43
N ILE A 56 -7.92 -11.75 4.25
CA ILE A 56 -7.16 -12.21 3.09
C ILE A 56 -7.07 -13.74 3.09
N PHE A 57 -6.75 -14.35 4.23
CA PHE A 57 -6.71 -15.82 4.37
C PHE A 57 -8.08 -16.44 4.12
N LEU A 58 -9.15 -15.88 4.67
CA LEU A 58 -10.50 -16.36 4.47
C LEU A 58 -10.89 -16.28 2.98
N GLY A 59 -10.60 -15.17 2.32
CA GLY A 59 -10.81 -15.01 0.88
C GLY A 59 -10.00 -16.00 0.05
N LEU A 60 -8.75 -16.28 0.44
CA LEU A 60 -7.90 -17.28 -0.21
C LEU A 60 -8.47 -18.68 -0.07
N ILE A 61 -8.92 -19.08 1.12
CA ILE A 61 -9.54 -20.39 1.38
C ILE A 61 -10.79 -20.56 0.51
N VAL A 62 -11.68 -19.56 0.49
CA VAL A 62 -12.90 -19.59 -0.34
C VAL A 62 -12.55 -19.73 -1.82
N SER A 63 -11.51 -19.02 -2.30
CA SER A 63 -11.04 -19.10 -3.67
C SER A 63 -10.45 -20.48 -4.02
N LEU A 64 -9.65 -21.07 -3.12
CA LEU A 64 -9.04 -22.38 -3.33
C LEU A 64 -10.07 -23.52 -3.29
N LEU A 65 -11.10 -23.40 -2.44
CA LEU A 65 -12.19 -24.36 -2.37
C LEU A 65 -13.16 -24.26 -3.56
N GLY A 66 -13.00 -23.26 -4.44
CA GLY A 66 -13.86 -23.05 -5.60
C GLY A 66 -15.31 -22.75 -5.23
N ILE A 67 -15.56 -22.18 -4.04
CA ILE A 67 -16.90 -21.87 -3.58
C ILE A 67 -17.51 -20.75 -4.43
N HIS A 68 -18.53 -21.08 -5.22
CA HIS A 68 -19.29 -20.11 -5.98
C HIS A 68 -20.51 -19.64 -5.20
N PHE A 69 -20.50 -18.40 -4.78
CA PHE A 69 -21.67 -17.80 -4.14
C PHE A 69 -22.75 -17.45 -5.16
N PRO A 70 -24.04 -17.51 -4.77
CA PRO A 70 -25.13 -16.98 -5.60
C PRO A 70 -24.88 -15.55 -6.01
N THR A 71 -25.38 -15.15 -7.18
CA THR A 71 -25.16 -13.80 -7.76
C THR A 71 -25.54 -12.67 -6.80
N ILE A 72 -26.61 -12.85 -6.02
CA ILE A 72 -27.06 -11.85 -5.03
C ILE A 72 -26.00 -11.66 -3.95
N VAL A 73 -25.44 -12.76 -3.41
CA VAL A 73 -24.40 -12.71 -2.36
C VAL A 73 -23.14 -12.02 -2.90
N ASN A 74 -22.69 -12.40 -4.10
CA ASN A 74 -21.53 -11.77 -4.75
C ASN A 74 -21.73 -10.26 -4.98
N LYS A 75 -22.91 -9.85 -5.46
CA LYS A 75 -23.24 -8.43 -5.64
C LYS A 75 -23.23 -7.68 -4.31
N THR A 76 -23.79 -8.26 -3.27
CA THR A 76 -23.80 -7.64 -1.92
C THR A 76 -22.39 -7.49 -1.37
N ILE A 77 -21.57 -8.54 -1.43
CA ILE A 77 -20.17 -8.49 -0.99
C ILE A 77 -19.40 -7.42 -1.75
N ASN A 78 -19.55 -7.36 -3.08
CA ASN A 78 -18.89 -6.34 -3.91
C ASN A 78 -19.36 -4.93 -3.57
N SER A 79 -20.65 -4.72 -3.34
CA SER A 79 -21.18 -3.39 -2.96
C SER A 79 -20.60 -2.92 -1.61
N VAL A 80 -20.53 -3.81 -0.63
CA VAL A 80 -19.90 -3.50 0.67
C VAL A 80 -18.40 -3.25 0.51
N ALA A 81 -17.71 -4.07 -0.29
CA ALA A 81 -16.27 -3.89 -0.56
C ALA A 81 -15.95 -2.54 -1.22
N GLN A 82 -16.82 -2.07 -2.14
CA GLN A 82 -16.65 -0.77 -2.80
C GLN A 82 -16.76 0.41 -1.83
N LEU A 83 -17.44 0.27 -0.70
CA LEU A 83 -17.53 1.31 0.33
C LEU A 83 -16.23 1.46 1.14
N ALA A 84 -15.36 0.46 1.14
CA ALA A 84 -14.16 0.45 1.99
C ALA A 84 -13.22 1.64 1.70
N THR A 85 -12.93 1.93 0.43
CA THR A 85 -12.04 3.03 0.05
C THR A 85 -12.64 4.41 0.33
N PRO A 86 -13.89 4.74 -0.07
CA PRO A 86 -14.49 6.02 0.28
C PRO A 86 -14.59 6.26 1.80
N LEU A 87 -15.00 5.24 2.56
CA LEU A 87 -15.09 5.35 4.01
C LEU A 87 -13.71 5.57 4.64
N ALA A 88 -12.67 4.84 4.18
CA ALA A 88 -11.31 5.03 4.67
C ALA A 88 -10.80 6.46 4.39
N LEU A 89 -11.08 7.02 3.21
CA LEU A 89 -10.71 8.40 2.87
C LEU A 89 -11.43 9.42 3.76
N ILE A 90 -12.72 9.20 4.05
CA ILE A 90 -13.49 10.06 4.96
C ILE A 90 -12.88 9.99 6.37
N VAL A 91 -12.56 8.81 6.87
CA VAL A 91 -11.92 8.62 8.19
C VAL A 91 -10.56 9.29 8.26
N ILE A 92 -9.75 9.18 7.20
CA ILE A 92 -8.45 9.86 7.12
C ILE A 92 -8.65 11.38 7.13
N GLY A 93 -9.59 11.89 6.33
CA GLY A 93 -9.89 13.32 6.26
C GLY A 93 -10.44 13.87 7.58
N ALA A 94 -11.38 13.17 8.21
CA ALA A 94 -11.96 13.56 9.50
C ALA A 94 -10.95 13.51 10.65
N GLY A 95 -10.01 12.57 10.60
CA GLY A 95 -8.93 12.42 11.59
C GLY A 95 -7.67 13.22 11.27
N PHE A 96 -7.66 14.02 10.19
CA PHE A 96 -6.48 14.76 9.76
C PHE A 96 -6.27 16.02 10.62
N GLU A 97 -5.25 15.98 11.47
CA GLU A 97 -4.87 17.12 12.31
C GLU A 97 -3.75 17.93 11.63
N GLY A 98 -4.11 18.95 10.87
CA GLY A 98 -3.17 19.75 10.07
C GLY A 98 -1.99 20.32 10.89
N ARG A 99 -2.23 20.76 12.14
CA ARG A 99 -1.15 21.26 13.02
C ARG A 99 -0.13 20.17 13.35
N LYS A 100 -0.57 18.95 13.64
CA LYS A 100 0.33 17.82 13.89
C LYS A 100 0.99 17.32 12.61
N ALA A 101 0.31 17.42 11.48
CA ALA A 101 0.86 17.09 10.17
C ALA A 101 2.02 18.01 9.77
N ILE A 102 1.89 19.32 10.04
CA ILE A 102 2.96 20.31 9.81
C ILE A 102 4.21 19.99 10.65
N ALA A 103 4.02 19.58 11.92
CA ALA A 103 5.15 19.17 12.76
C ALA A 103 5.92 17.95 12.19
N LYS A 104 5.25 17.12 11.37
CA LYS A 104 5.83 15.92 10.73
C LYS A 104 6.11 16.11 9.23
N ILE A 105 6.19 17.34 8.77
CA ILE A 105 6.38 17.64 7.33
C ILE A 105 7.70 17.05 6.77
N LYS A 106 8.78 17.07 7.55
CA LYS A 106 10.07 16.53 7.12
C LYS A 106 9.99 15.02 6.81
N PRO A 107 9.56 14.13 7.74
CA PRO A 107 9.43 12.71 7.44
C PRO A 107 8.37 12.44 6.35
N THR A 108 7.31 13.24 6.28
CA THR A 108 6.30 13.13 5.21
C THR A 108 6.90 13.41 3.84
N CYS A 109 7.66 14.49 3.69
CA CYS A 109 8.32 14.82 2.42
C CYS A 109 9.35 13.76 2.02
N TRP A 110 10.13 13.25 2.96
CA TRP A 110 11.07 12.17 2.68
C TRP A 110 10.38 10.89 2.22
N ALA A 111 9.33 10.48 2.91
CA ALA A 111 8.56 9.29 2.52
C ALA A 111 7.92 9.45 1.14
N ALA A 112 7.34 10.63 0.84
CA ALA A 112 6.76 10.94 -0.45
C ALA A 112 7.84 10.97 -1.55
N ALA A 113 9.00 11.59 -1.31
CA ALA A 113 10.10 11.64 -2.25
C ALA A 113 10.68 10.25 -2.56
N ILE A 114 10.86 9.43 -1.53
CA ILE A 114 11.33 8.04 -1.70
C ILE A 114 10.35 7.29 -2.61
N LYS A 115 9.06 7.37 -2.34
CA LYS A 115 8.05 6.61 -3.08
C LYS A 115 7.82 7.10 -4.50
N LEU A 116 7.70 8.42 -4.70
CA LEU A 116 7.30 9.00 -5.98
C LEU A 116 8.48 9.29 -6.92
N VAL A 117 9.68 9.45 -6.36
CA VAL A 117 10.86 9.85 -7.14
C VAL A 117 11.96 8.79 -7.05
N ILE A 118 12.43 8.45 -5.85
CA ILE A 118 13.62 7.59 -5.69
C ILE A 118 13.34 6.16 -6.16
N GLN A 119 12.21 5.58 -5.78
CA GLN A 119 11.87 4.23 -6.24
C GLN A 119 11.77 4.12 -7.76
N PRO A 120 11.00 4.97 -8.48
CA PRO A 120 10.98 4.94 -9.94
C PRO A 120 12.35 5.23 -10.56
N LEU A 121 13.11 6.18 -9.99
CA LEU A 121 14.44 6.54 -10.50
C LEU A 121 15.42 5.36 -10.50
N ILE A 122 15.34 4.49 -9.51
CA ILE A 122 16.21 3.32 -9.39
C ILE A 122 15.67 2.16 -10.24
N PHE A 123 14.39 1.85 -10.10
CA PHE A 123 13.85 0.61 -10.66
C PHE A 123 13.41 0.72 -12.13
N LEU A 124 13.03 1.90 -12.65
CA LEU A 124 12.68 2.03 -14.06
C LEU A 124 13.87 1.82 -15.00
N PRO A 125 15.08 2.39 -14.75
CA PRO A 125 16.24 2.07 -15.57
C PRO A 125 16.61 0.60 -15.52
N VAL A 126 16.49 -0.06 -14.37
CA VAL A 126 16.74 -1.49 -14.24
C VAL A 126 15.72 -2.28 -15.06
N ALA A 127 14.43 -1.92 -14.99
CA ALA A 127 13.40 -2.57 -15.80
C ALA A 127 13.64 -2.38 -17.29
N ALA A 128 14.02 -1.17 -17.73
CA ALA A 128 14.37 -0.89 -19.11
C ALA A 128 15.58 -1.71 -19.57
N TYR A 129 16.61 -1.83 -18.73
CA TYR A 129 17.78 -2.67 -19.01
C TYR A 129 17.42 -4.16 -19.13
N MET A 130 16.44 -4.62 -18.37
CA MET A 130 15.90 -6.00 -18.47
C MET A 130 15.03 -6.22 -19.72
N GLY A 131 14.86 -5.21 -20.57
CA GLY A 131 14.10 -5.30 -21.82
C GLY A 131 12.60 -5.08 -21.67
N PHE A 132 12.12 -4.56 -20.54
CA PHE A 132 10.72 -4.18 -20.40
C PHE A 132 10.45 -2.86 -21.16
N SER A 133 9.43 -2.86 -22.02
CA SER A 133 8.99 -1.70 -22.81
C SER A 133 7.48 -1.69 -23.00
N GLY A 134 6.93 -0.59 -23.51
CA GLY A 134 5.52 -0.44 -23.80
C GLY A 134 4.65 -0.56 -22.53
N GLU A 135 3.59 -1.34 -22.61
CA GLU A 135 2.64 -1.51 -21.51
C GLU A 135 3.25 -2.08 -20.21
N LYS A 136 4.28 -2.92 -20.34
CA LYS A 136 4.93 -3.56 -19.18
C LYS A 136 5.69 -2.55 -18.33
N ILE A 137 6.41 -1.62 -18.93
CA ILE A 137 7.15 -0.60 -18.17
C ILE A 137 6.18 0.43 -17.55
N ILE A 138 5.05 0.72 -18.21
CA ILE A 138 3.98 1.55 -17.64
C ILE A 138 3.38 0.87 -16.41
N ALA A 139 3.10 -0.43 -16.48
CA ALA A 139 2.58 -1.18 -15.35
C ALA A 139 3.56 -1.13 -14.15
N ILE A 140 4.86 -1.31 -14.40
CA ILE A 140 5.91 -1.20 -13.37
C ILE A 140 5.93 0.23 -12.79
N LEU A 141 5.87 1.27 -13.62
CA LEU A 141 5.81 2.65 -13.17
C LEU A 141 4.62 2.89 -12.24
N ILE A 142 3.41 2.45 -12.63
CA ILE A 142 2.20 2.61 -11.82
C ILE A 142 2.36 1.88 -10.47
N MET A 143 2.93 0.68 -10.45
CA MET A 143 3.17 -0.06 -9.21
C MET A 143 4.16 0.66 -8.29
N LEU A 144 5.20 1.28 -8.83
CA LEU A 144 6.23 1.97 -8.05
C LEU A 144 5.79 3.35 -7.58
N ALA A 145 5.22 4.16 -8.48
CA ALA A 145 4.94 5.59 -8.27
C ALA A 145 3.47 5.90 -7.92
N SER A 146 2.62 4.90 -7.73
CA SER A 146 1.25 5.14 -7.27
C SER A 146 1.20 5.71 -5.85
N PRO A 147 0.18 6.52 -5.51
CA PRO A 147 -0.01 7.05 -4.16
C PRO A 147 -0.09 5.94 -3.11
N THR A 148 0.24 6.30 -1.88
CA THR A 148 0.08 5.39 -0.74
C THR A 148 -1.39 5.11 -0.49
N THR A 149 -1.75 3.83 -0.32
CA THR A 149 -3.14 3.41 -0.16
C THR A 149 -3.69 3.73 1.23
N PRO A 150 -5.02 4.00 1.37
CA PRO A 150 -5.67 4.18 2.66
C PRO A 150 -5.51 2.98 3.62
N SER A 151 -5.30 1.77 3.10
CA SER A 151 -5.04 0.58 3.90
C SER A 151 -3.84 0.72 4.82
N CYS A 152 -2.80 1.47 4.40
CA CYS A 152 -1.64 1.75 5.24
C CYS A 152 -2.02 2.52 6.52
N TYR A 153 -2.96 3.46 6.43
CA TYR A 153 -3.45 4.21 7.59
C TYR A 153 -4.19 3.30 8.57
N ILE A 154 -5.10 2.47 8.05
CA ILE A 154 -5.88 1.55 8.86
C ILE A 154 -4.95 0.57 9.58
N MET A 155 -3.97 0.03 8.86
CA MET A 155 -2.99 -0.90 9.42
C MET A 155 -2.10 -0.23 10.47
N ALA A 156 -1.54 0.95 10.18
CA ALA A 156 -0.72 1.69 11.14
C ALA A 156 -1.51 2.01 12.42
N LYS A 157 -2.75 2.49 12.28
CA LYS A 157 -3.60 2.82 13.42
C LYS A 157 -4.03 1.60 14.22
N SER A 158 -4.36 0.48 13.58
CA SER A 158 -4.73 -0.77 14.26
C SER A 158 -3.56 -1.36 15.06
N MET A 159 -2.33 -1.08 14.64
CA MET A 159 -1.10 -1.53 15.30
C MET A 159 -0.49 -0.48 16.24
N LYS A 160 -1.27 0.55 16.64
CA LYS A 160 -0.85 1.65 17.52
C LYS A 160 0.38 2.42 17.04
N ASN A 161 0.60 2.46 15.72
CA ASN A 161 1.64 3.27 15.09
C ASN A 161 1.13 4.69 14.77
N ASP A 162 2.02 5.54 14.25
CA ASP A 162 1.76 6.93 13.97
C ASP A 162 0.77 7.14 12.81
N GLY A 163 -0.53 7.21 13.15
CA GLY A 163 -1.58 7.49 12.18
C GLY A 163 -1.49 8.89 11.57
N VAL A 164 -0.95 9.89 12.30
CA VAL A 164 -0.82 11.27 11.79
C VAL A 164 0.21 11.32 10.66
N LEU A 165 1.36 10.69 10.86
CA LEU A 165 2.39 10.59 9.82
C LEU A 165 1.86 9.85 8.61
N THR A 166 1.21 8.71 8.82
CA THR A 166 0.67 7.88 7.72
C THR A 166 -0.39 8.63 6.92
N ALA A 167 -1.33 9.33 7.60
CA ALA A 167 -2.33 10.17 6.93
C ALA A 167 -1.67 11.29 6.11
N SER A 168 -0.64 11.95 6.66
CA SER A 168 0.09 13.01 5.99
C SER A 168 0.81 12.52 4.72
N VAL A 169 1.41 11.31 4.78
CA VAL A 169 2.05 10.68 3.63
C VAL A 169 1.03 10.32 2.55
N ILE A 170 -0.15 9.81 2.92
CA ILE A 170 -1.22 9.51 1.97
C ILE A 170 -1.65 10.78 1.23
N VAL A 171 -1.95 11.85 1.96
CA VAL A 171 -2.34 13.14 1.37
C VAL A 171 -1.25 13.67 0.46
N ALA A 172 -0.01 13.74 0.92
CA ALA A 172 1.12 14.25 0.15
C ALA A 172 1.36 13.42 -1.12
N THR A 173 1.42 12.09 -1.01
CA THR A 173 1.64 11.22 -2.18
C THR A 173 0.49 11.30 -3.17
N THR A 174 -0.76 11.46 -2.73
CA THR A 174 -1.91 11.60 -3.61
C THR A 174 -1.85 12.92 -4.39
N LEU A 175 -1.52 14.04 -3.72
CA LEU A 175 -1.40 15.34 -4.38
C LEU A 175 -0.24 15.38 -5.38
N PHE A 176 0.92 14.86 -5.00
CA PHE A 176 2.11 14.92 -5.85
C PHE A 176 2.17 13.82 -6.91
N ALA A 177 1.43 12.72 -6.76
CA ALA A 177 1.45 11.63 -7.73
C ALA A 177 1.01 12.06 -9.13
N ALA A 178 0.05 12.98 -9.25
CA ALA A 178 -0.39 13.49 -10.55
C ALA A 178 0.76 14.13 -11.33
N PHE A 179 1.57 14.93 -10.66
CA PHE A 179 2.72 15.60 -11.28
C PHE A 179 3.86 14.62 -11.55
N THR A 180 4.19 13.78 -10.59
CA THR A 180 5.31 12.84 -10.71
C THR A 180 5.04 11.75 -11.74
N LEU A 181 3.82 11.19 -11.80
CA LEU A 181 3.45 10.21 -12.81
C LEU A 181 3.49 10.81 -14.22
N THR A 182 2.95 12.02 -14.39
CA THR A 182 3.02 12.73 -15.68
C THR A 182 4.47 12.95 -16.11
N PHE A 183 5.33 13.37 -15.19
CA PHE A 183 6.76 13.55 -15.45
C PHE A 183 7.44 12.24 -15.87
N TRP A 184 7.19 11.14 -15.17
CA TRP A 184 7.76 9.84 -15.49
C TRP A 184 7.28 9.29 -16.83
N ILE A 185 5.98 9.42 -17.14
CA ILE A 185 5.43 9.03 -18.45
C ILE A 185 6.08 9.85 -19.57
N PHE A 186 6.22 11.15 -19.37
CA PHE A 186 6.91 12.01 -20.33
C PHE A 186 8.36 11.58 -20.56
N LEU A 187 9.10 11.26 -19.49
CA LEU A 187 10.47 10.73 -19.58
C LEU A 187 10.52 9.40 -20.34
N LEU A 188 9.70 8.43 -20.00
CA LEU A 188 9.67 7.13 -20.68
C LEU A 188 9.36 7.27 -22.17
N ARG A 189 8.46 8.19 -22.52
CA ARG A 189 8.16 8.50 -23.91
C ARG A 189 9.33 9.14 -24.64
N THR A 190 10.04 10.06 -24.00
CA THR A 190 11.22 10.73 -24.58
C THR A 190 12.34 9.75 -24.85
N PHE A 191 12.49 8.72 -24.02
CA PHE A 191 13.48 7.65 -24.23
C PHE A 191 13.00 6.54 -25.18
N GLY A 192 11.79 6.66 -25.77
CA GLY A 192 11.26 5.69 -26.71
C GLY A 192 10.93 4.33 -26.08
N LEU A 193 10.67 4.30 -24.77
CA LEU A 193 10.32 3.06 -24.04
C LEU A 193 8.81 2.78 -24.06
N ILE A 194 8.03 3.81 -24.42
CA ILE A 194 6.57 3.76 -24.61
C ILE A 194 6.16 4.60 -25.82
#